data_4902442121938d04ef9579304b275c79
#
_entry.id   4902442121938d04ef9579304b275c79
#
_cell.length_a   1.000
_cell.length_b   1.000
_cell.length_c   1.000
_cell.angle_alpha   90.00
_cell.angle_beta   90.00
_cell.angle_gamma   90.00
#
_symmetry.space_group_name_H-M   'P 1'
#
loop_
_entity.id
_entity.type
_entity.pdbx_description
1 polymer ?
#
loop_
_entity_poly.entity_id
_entity_poly.type
_entity_poly.pdbx_seq_one_letter_code
_entity_poly.pdbx_strand_id
1 'polypeptide(L)'
;MQGASDCLSNLKLRVSWGKTGNNSTGNYDWQANYATGNVVIDGEGTKGLVRKKLSNDKLHWESTATTDIGLDFGFFNNRLTGEIDYYNKYTSDILYHPELYLSMGVVGSAPENLGEVRNRGVEFTLNWNDRIGKDFEYRVGMNFSFNANKVMKFKGELQKYWTYDAQGNKVSYVNNFSDVSESGFGGYICEGRQLGETYMYKVYRGSGEGYTGGAVDIHAGPKDGMIRTKEDMVWVQAMIDSGYSFGGMKTVAKDQLWY
;
A
#
# COMPACT_ATOMS: atom_id res chain seq x y z
N MET A 1 18.37 37.27 36.48
CA MET A 1 18.06 36.41 35.33
C MET A 1 19.32 36.06 34.51
N GLN A 2 20.42 35.65 35.15
CA GLN A 2 21.68 35.28 34.50
C GLN A 2 21.85 33.75 34.28
N GLY A 3 20.93 32.93 34.71
CA GLY A 3 21.10 31.47 34.68
C GLY A 3 20.49 30.71 33.46
N ALA A 4 19.72 31.37 32.60
CA ALA A 4 19.12 30.71 31.45
C ALA A 4 19.92 30.87 30.13
N SER A 5 20.76 31.92 30.06
CA SER A 5 21.56 32.21 28.87
C SER A 5 22.78 31.29 28.71
N ASP A 6 23.24 30.66 29.80
CA ASP A 6 24.42 29.76 29.73
C ASP A 6 24.06 28.34 29.27
N CYS A 7 22.79 27.99 29.24
CA CYS A 7 22.34 26.65 28.84
C CYS A 7 21.97 26.58 27.34
N LEU A 8 21.30 27.60 26.83
CA LEU A 8 20.86 27.66 25.44
C LEU A 8 21.89 28.40 24.58
N SER A 9 22.55 27.71 23.67
CA SER A 9 23.60 28.28 22.82
C SER A 9 23.08 28.72 21.47
N ASN A 10 22.08 27.99 20.92
CA ASN A 10 21.45 28.28 19.63
C ASN A 10 20.02 27.77 19.61
N LEU A 11 19.14 28.55 18.99
CA LEU A 11 17.79 28.13 18.69
C LEU A 11 17.34 28.77 17.37
N LYS A 12 16.96 27.95 16.38
CA LYS A 12 16.57 28.44 15.09
C LYS A 12 15.35 27.66 14.60
N LEU A 13 14.28 28.39 14.31
CA LEU A 13 13.09 27.86 13.66
C LEU A 13 13.22 27.99 12.14
N ARG A 14 12.95 26.92 11.43
CA ARG A 14 12.89 26.86 9.96
C ARG A 14 11.47 26.52 9.54
N VAL A 15 10.95 27.24 8.57
CA VAL A 15 9.66 26.93 7.94
C VAL A 15 9.82 27.10 6.44
N SER A 16 9.46 26.10 5.70
CA SER A 16 9.47 26.16 4.25
C SER A 16 8.20 25.56 3.64
N TRP A 17 7.82 26.10 2.51
CA TRP A 17 6.77 25.57 1.66
C TRP A 17 7.17 25.73 0.20
N GLY A 18 6.90 24.69 -0.58
CA GLY A 18 7.17 24.71 -2.00
C GLY A 18 6.29 23.75 -2.77
N LYS A 19 6.05 24.07 -4.05
CA LYS A 19 5.34 23.18 -4.98
C LYS A 19 6.23 22.92 -6.20
N THR A 20 6.41 21.65 -6.54
CA THR A 20 7.20 21.18 -7.68
C THR A 20 6.31 20.38 -8.63
N GLY A 21 6.53 20.52 -9.94
CA GLY A 21 5.89 19.69 -10.96
C GLY A 21 6.85 18.60 -11.45
N ASN A 22 6.28 17.48 -11.86
CA ASN A 22 6.97 16.40 -12.55
C ASN A 22 6.23 16.07 -13.84
N ASN A 23 6.92 16.18 -14.97
CA ASN A 23 6.39 15.88 -16.30
C ASN A 23 6.99 14.61 -16.90
N SER A 24 7.17 13.58 -16.09
CA SER A 24 7.76 12.28 -16.49
C SER A 24 6.88 11.50 -17.47
N THR A 25 6.40 12.18 -18.51
CA THR A 25 5.62 11.65 -19.63
C THR A 25 6.31 11.91 -20.95
N GLY A 26 6.10 11.04 -21.93
CA GLY A 26 6.54 11.30 -23.30
C GLY A 26 5.78 12.47 -23.95
N ASN A 27 6.45 13.21 -24.81
CA ASN A 27 5.89 14.42 -25.44
C ASN A 27 4.54 14.21 -26.15
N TYR A 28 4.22 12.98 -26.57
CA TYR A 28 3.01 12.60 -27.30
C TYR A 28 2.20 11.52 -26.59
N ASP A 29 2.41 11.31 -25.30
CA ASP A 29 1.73 10.27 -24.54
C ASP A 29 0.21 10.48 -24.41
N TRP A 30 -0.23 11.71 -24.60
CA TRP A 30 -1.64 12.06 -24.63
C TRP A 30 -2.36 11.65 -25.92
N GLN A 31 -1.63 11.36 -27.02
CA GLN A 31 -2.21 11.06 -28.33
C GLN A 31 -2.49 9.56 -28.52
N ALA A 32 -3.52 9.27 -29.29
CA ALA A 32 -3.79 7.92 -29.77
C ALA A 32 -2.76 7.49 -30.82
N ASN A 33 -2.24 6.28 -30.72
CA ASN A 33 -1.35 5.70 -31.70
C ASN A 33 -2.06 4.57 -32.47
N TYR A 34 -1.86 4.57 -33.79
CA TYR A 34 -2.33 3.53 -34.70
C TYR A 34 -1.15 2.80 -35.31
N ALA A 35 -1.33 1.52 -35.58
CA ALA A 35 -0.36 0.73 -36.35
C ALA A 35 -1.08 -0.09 -37.41
N THR A 36 -0.37 -0.46 -38.45
CA THR A 36 -0.84 -1.42 -39.43
C THR A 36 -0.81 -2.81 -38.82
N GLY A 37 -1.91 -3.51 -38.88
CA GLY A 37 -2.06 -4.92 -38.49
C GLY A 37 -2.59 -5.74 -39.64
N ASN A 38 -2.35 -7.04 -39.62
CA ASN A 38 -2.99 -7.95 -40.57
C ASN A 38 -4.39 -8.30 -40.06
N VAL A 39 -5.38 -8.05 -40.85
CA VAL A 39 -6.77 -8.42 -40.58
C VAL A 39 -7.24 -9.39 -41.71
N VAL A 40 -8.12 -10.32 -41.37
CA VAL A 40 -8.70 -11.22 -42.34
C VAL A 40 -10.11 -10.72 -42.68
N ILE A 41 -10.32 -10.38 -43.93
CA ILE A 41 -11.63 -9.98 -44.46
C ILE A 41 -11.95 -10.94 -45.60
N ASP A 42 -13.11 -11.61 -45.50
CA ASP A 42 -13.59 -12.54 -46.49
C ASP A 42 -12.61 -13.70 -46.81
N GLY A 43 -11.89 -14.17 -45.77
CA GLY A 43 -10.88 -15.22 -45.86
C GLY A 43 -9.50 -14.78 -46.39
N GLU A 44 -9.36 -13.54 -46.82
CA GLU A 44 -8.09 -12.98 -47.30
C GLU A 44 -7.42 -12.06 -46.29
N GLY A 45 -6.10 -12.24 -46.13
CA GLY A 45 -5.27 -11.39 -45.28
C GLY A 45 -5.02 -10.01 -45.89
N THR A 46 -5.55 -8.96 -45.30
CA THR A 46 -5.31 -7.58 -45.73
C THR A 46 -4.70 -6.73 -44.63
N LYS A 47 -4.17 -5.58 -44.99
CA LYS A 47 -3.64 -4.63 -43.99
C LYS A 47 -4.75 -3.71 -43.51
N GLY A 48 -4.97 -3.69 -42.21
CA GLY A 48 -5.86 -2.76 -41.51
C GLY A 48 -5.13 -1.84 -40.59
N LEU A 49 -5.82 -0.83 -40.08
CA LEU A 49 -5.33 0.05 -39.00
C LEU A 49 -5.89 -0.45 -37.67
N VAL A 50 -4.99 -0.70 -36.72
CA VAL A 50 -5.33 -1.09 -35.35
C VAL A 50 -4.92 0.04 -34.40
N ARG A 51 -5.84 0.45 -33.54
CA ARG A 51 -5.54 1.40 -32.47
C ARG A 51 -4.65 0.72 -31.42
N LYS A 52 -3.44 1.22 -31.20
CA LYS A 52 -2.52 0.66 -30.22
C LYS A 52 -2.65 1.30 -28.86
N LYS A 53 -3.05 2.57 -28.77
CA LYS A 53 -3.12 3.34 -27.54
C LYS A 53 -4.33 4.26 -27.54
N LEU A 54 -4.98 4.39 -26.40
CA LEU A 54 -6.02 5.39 -26.18
C LEU A 54 -5.41 6.79 -26.05
N SER A 55 -6.16 7.83 -26.38
CA SER A 55 -5.79 9.22 -26.12
C SER A 55 -6.28 9.67 -24.76
N ASN A 56 -5.56 10.60 -24.14
CA ASN A 56 -5.99 11.33 -22.96
C ASN A 56 -5.63 12.81 -23.11
N ASP A 57 -6.58 13.61 -23.55
CA ASP A 57 -6.45 15.06 -23.76
C ASP A 57 -6.44 15.86 -22.45
N LYS A 58 -6.75 15.21 -21.33
CA LYS A 58 -6.71 15.81 -19.97
C LYS A 58 -5.41 15.54 -19.23
N LEU A 59 -4.45 14.89 -19.88
CA LEU A 59 -3.16 14.57 -19.28
C LEU A 59 -2.44 15.85 -18.86
N HIS A 60 -2.02 15.90 -17.61
CA HIS A 60 -1.27 17.02 -17.04
C HIS A 60 -0.19 16.51 -16.08
N TRP A 61 0.63 17.42 -15.56
CA TRP A 61 1.79 17.10 -14.74
C TRP A 61 1.38 16.67 -13.34
N GLU A 62 2.14 15.74 -12.80
CA GLU A 62 2.11 15.49 -11.36
C GLU A 62 2.59 16.72 -10.60
N SER A 63 2.01 17.00 -9.47
CA SER A 63 2.47 18.06 -8.61
C SER A 63 2.65 17.62 -7.16
N THR A 64 3.75 18.08 -6.57
CA THR A 64 4.09 17.80 -5.18
C THR A 64 4.20 19.10 -4.40
N ALA A 65 3.33 19.26 -3.40
CA ALA A 65 3.42 20.33 -2.41
C ALA A 65 4.11 19.78 -1.15
N THR A 66 5.17 20.45 -0.72
CA THR A 66 5.91 20.09 0.48
C THR A 66 5.85 21.24 1.48
N THR A 67 5.49 20.94 2.70
CA THR A 67 5.61 21.82 3.88
C THR A 67 6.63 21.18 4.81
N ASP A 68 7.56 21.97 5.29
CA ASP A 68 8.59 21.54 6.19
C ASP A 68 8.73 22.54 7.35
N ILE A 69 8.81 22.04 8.59
CA ILE A 69 8.98 22.83 9.81
C ILE A 69 10.10 22.19 10.62
N GLY A 70 11.19 22.89 10.77
CA GLY A 70 12.38 22.43 11.47
C GLY A 70 12.76 23.32 12.65
N LEU A 71 13.31 22.71 13.68
CA LEU A 71 13.85 23.38 14.85
C LEU A 71 15.28 22.90 15.08
N ASP A 72 16.24 23.80 14.92
CA ASP A 72 17.64 23.57 15.27
C ASP A 72 17.91 24.12 16.67
N PHE A 73 18.57 23.36 17.51
CA PHE A 73 18.91 23.78 18.88
C PHE A 73 20.33 23.40 19.26
N GLY A 74 20.90 24.18 20.13
CA GLY A 74 22.20 23.93 20.74
C GLY A 74 22.20 24.29 22.22
N PHE A 75 22.75 23.42 23.05
CA PHE A 75 22.87 23.60 24.48
C PHE A 75 24.32 23.42 24.93
N PHE A 76 24.64 23.96 26.09
CA PHE A 76 25.94 23.80 26.76
C PHE A 76 27.14 24.21 25.88
N ASN A 77 27.08 25.40 25.31
CA ASN A 77 28.10 25.91 24.36
C ASN A 77 28.24 24.99 23.14
N ASN A 78 27.09 24.51 22.60
CA ASN A 78 27.00 23.58 21.47
C ASN A 78 27.64 22.20 21.72
N ARG A 79 27.80 21.79 22.97
CA ARG A 79 28.16 20.39 23.27
C ARG A 79 27.02 19.45 22.86
N LEU A 80 25.79 19.82 23.16
CA LEU A 80 24.59 19.15 22.69
C LEU A 80 24.00 19.99 21.57
N THR A 81 23.92 19.40 20.38
CA THR A 81 23.23 20.00 19.23
C THR A 81 22.22 19.02 18.68
N GLY A 82 21.12 19.52 18.15
CA GLY A 82 20.12 18.68 17.51
C GLY A 82 19.22 19.46 16.59
N GLU A 83 18.49 18.70 15.81
CA GLU A 83 17.46 19.18 14.91
C GLU A 83 16.25 18.27 14.97
N ILE A 84 15.08 18.85 14.84
CA ILE A 84 13.80 18.18 14.74
C ILE A 84 13.11 18.75 13.52
N ASP A 85 12.77 17.91 12.55
CA ASP A 85 12.06 18.30 11.35
C ASP A 85 10.75 17.55 11.24
N TYR A 86 9.69 18.27 10.97
CA TYR A 86 8.41 17.72 10.56
C TYR A 86 8.15 18.10 9.12
N TYR A 87 7.85 17.12 8.28
CA TYR A 87 7.47 17.36 6.90
C TYR A 87 6.11 16.75 6.57
N ASN A 88 5.44 17.42 5.63
CA ASN A 88 4.22 16.93 5.00
C ASN A 88 4.33 17.15 3.49
N LYS A 89 4.45 16.07 2.75
CA LYS A 89 4.58 16.02 1.31
C LYS A 89 3.31 15.45 0.71
N TYR A 90 2.62 16.24 -0.09
CA TYR A 90 1.40 15.85 -0.78
C TYR A 90 1.64 15.84 -2.28
N THR A 91 1.55 14.67 -2.90
CA THR A 91 1.67 14.48 -4.34
C THR A 91 0.28 14.23 -4.90
N SER A 92 -0.15 15.08 -5.83
CA SER A 92 -1.42 14.97 -6.55
C SER A 92 -1.19 14.69 -8.03
N ASP A 93 -2.24 14.21 -8.66
CA ASP A 93 -2.26 13.97 -10.11
C ASP A 93 -1.21 12.96 -10.58
N ILE A 94 -0.91 11.96 -9.74
CA ILE A 94 0.08 10.93 -10.04
C ILE A 94 -0.33 10.19 -11.31
N LEU A 95 0.62 10.09 -12.21
CA LEU A 95 0.46 9.44 -13.50
C LEU A 95 0.47 7.92 -13.33
N TYR A 96 -0.58 7.31 -13.80
CA TYR A 96 -0.76 5.88 -13.75
C TYR A 96 -1.25 5.34 -15.09
N HIS A 97 -0.80 4.15 -15.48
CA HIS A 97 -1.26 3.45 -16.68
C HIS A 97 -2.31 2.41 -16.28
N PRO A 98 -3.62 2.73 -16.39
CA PRO A 98 -4.65 1.79 -16.01
C PRO A 98 -4.64 0.55 -16.90
N GLU A 99 -4.93 -0.60 -16.31
CA GLU A 99 -5.15 -1.82 -17.07
C GLU A 99 -6.45 -1.70 -17.90
N LEU A 100 -6.38 -2.09 -19.15
CA LEU A 100 -7.53 -2.06 -20.06
C LEU A 100 -8.16 -3.44 -20.19
N TYR A 101 -9.47 -3.48 -20.28
CA TYR A 101 -10.17 -4.71 -20.60
C TYR A 101 -9.83 -5.16 -22.04
N LEU A 102 -9.48 -6.43 -22.19
CA LEU A 102 -9.15 -7.03 -23.49
C LEU A 102 -10.25 -6.84 -24.53
N SER A 103 -11.51 -6.74 -24.09
CA SER A 103 -12.66 -6.45 -24.96
C SER A 103 -12.61 -5.10 -25.68
N MET A 104 -11.77 -4.16 -25.21
CA MET A 104 -11.59 -2.87 -25.87
C MET A 104 -10.74 -2.95 -27.15
N GLY A 105 -10.09 -4.09 -27.40
CA GLY A 105 -9.26 -4.30 -28.59
C GLY A 105 -8.05 -3.39 -28.70
N VAL A 106 -7.63 -2.76 -27.60
CA VAL A 106 -6.49 -1.83 -27.53
C VAL A 106 -5.42 -2.43 -26.62
N VAL A 107 -4.15 -2.33 -27.05
CA VAL A 107 -3.04 -2.98 -26.32
C VAL A 107 -2.45 -2.08 -25.23
N GLY A 108 -2.60 -0.77 -25.31
CA GLY A 108 -2.00 0.19 -24.35
C GLY A 108 -2.97 1.27 -23.88
N SER A 109 -2.93 1.57 -22.58
CA SER A 109 -3.59 2.73 -22.00
C SER A 109 -2.76 4.01 -22.23
N ALA A 110 -3.43 5.16 -22.33
CA ALA A 110 -2.79 6.42 -22.07
C ALA A 110 -2.55 6.55 -20.55
N PRO A 111 -1.51 7.26 -20.11
CA PRO A 111 -1.39 7.59 -18.70
C PRO A 111 -2.57 8.48 -18.28
N GLU A 112 -3.03 8.28 -17.05
CA GLU A 112 -4.10 9.07 -16.44
C GLU A 112 -3.64 9.63 -15.09
N ASN A 113 -4.11 10.83 -14.75
CA ASN A 113 -3.83 11.48 -13.47
C ASN A 113 -4.82 10.93 -12.41
N LEU A 114 -4.54 9.78 -11.83
CA LEU A 114 -5.47 9.05 -10.97
C LEU A 114 -5.14 9.12 -9.49
N GLY A 115 -3.88 9.27 -9.13
CA GLY A 115 -3.41 9.04 -7.77
C GLY A 115 -3.12 10.30 -6.97
N GLU A 116 -3.39 10.24 -5.67
CA GLU A 116 -2.92 11.22 -4.70
C GLU A 116 -2.31 10.50 -3.50
N VAL A 117 -1.11 10.88 -3.10
CA VAL A 117 -0.37 10.25 -2.00
C VAL A 117 0.16 11.33 -1.06
N ARG A 118 -0.01 11.09 0.23
CA ARG A 118 0.56 11.93 1.27
C ARG A 118 1.63 11.18 2.05
N ASN A 119 2.81 11.77 2.15
CA ASN A 119 3.89 11.35 3.02
C ASN A 119 4.09 12.41 4.10
N ARG A 120 4.13 11.99 5.34
CA ARG A 120 4.43 12.86 6.48
C ARG A 120 5.36 12.15 7.45
N GLY A 121 6.24 12.89 8.04
CA GLY A 121 7.19 12.29 8.95
C GLY A 121 7.81 13.28 9.90
N VAL A 122 8.55 12.70 10.83
CA VAL A 122 9.38 13.43 11.79
C VAL A 122 10.78 12.86 11.72
N GLU A 123 11.75 13.73 11.61
CA GLU A 123 13.17 13.40 11.67
C GLU A 123 13.78 14.08 12.89
N PHE A 124 14.63 13.37 13.57
CA PHE A 124 15.29 13.85 14.77
C PHE A 124 16.77 13.46 14.72
N THR A 125 17.64 14.46 14.85
CA THR A 125 19.09 14.28 14.96
C THR A 125 19.57 14.86 16.26
N LEU A 126 20.38 14.11 16.98
CA LEU A 126 21.02 14.58 18.23
C LEU A 126 22.49 14.24 18.19
N ASN A 127 23.35 15.24 18.53
CA ASN A 127 24.78 15.08 18.59
C ASN A 127 25.29 15.61 19.93
N TRP A 128 26.13 14.83 20.57
CA TRP A 128 26.89 15.22 21.73
C TRP A 128 28.38 15.27 21.39
N ASN A 129 29.02 16.41 21.62
CA ASN A 129 30.44 16.60 21.41
C ASN A 129 31.04 17.06 22.73
N ASP A 130 32.07 16.39 23.20
CA ASP A 130 32.73 16.79 24.42
C ASP A 130 34.21 16.40 24.38
N ARG A 131 34.95 16.95 25.35
CA ARG A 131 36.39 16.78 25.50
C ARG A 131 36.73 16.39 26.91
N ILE A 132 37.53 15.35 27.05
CA ILE A 132 38.08 14.91 28.34
C ILE A 132 39.55 15.27 28.38
N GLY A 133 39.91 16.17 29.28
CA GLY A 133 41.27 16.68 29.34
C GLY A 133 41.66 17.54 28.14
N LYS A 134 42.94 17.50 27.75
CA LYS A 134 43.45 18.30 26.62
C LYS A 134 43.51 17.52 25.30
N ASP A 135 43.57 16.21 25.36
CA ASP A 135 44.00 15.35 24.24
C ASP A 135 42.90 14.40 23.75
N PHE A 136 41.76 14.27 24.46
CA PHE A 136 40.71 13.36 24.08
C PHE A 136 39.41 14.11 23.79
N GLU A 137 38.99 14.11 22.52
CA GLU A 137 37.70 14.62 22.04
C GLU A 137 36.84 13.47 21.54
N TYR A 138 35.57 13.47 21.91
CA TYR A 138 34.63 12.44 21.44
C TYR A 138 33.31 13.04 20.96
N ARG A 139 32.69 12.35 20.04
CA ARG A 139 31.40 12.70 19.47
C ARG A 139 30.50 11.48 19.45
N VAL A 140 29.25 11.66 19.91
CA VAL A 140 28.20 10.64 19.85
C VAL A 140 27.03 11.24 19.14
N GLY A 141 26.51 10.58 18.09
CA GLY A 141 25.35 11.03 17.34
C GLY A 141 24.27 9.96 17.28
N MET A 142 23.03 10.41 17.26
CA MET A 142 21.84 9.57 17.09
C MET A 142 20.92 10.23 16.07
N ASN A 143 20.42 9.43 15.13
CA ASN A 143 19.40 9.82 14.15
C ASN A 143 18.19 8.92 14.31
N PHE A 144 17.01 9.51 14.26
CA PHE A 144 15.75 8.81 14.24
C PHE A 144 14.85 9.43 13.19
N SER A 145 14.21 8.59 12.36
CA SER A 145 13.22 9.04 11.39
C SER A 145 11.97 8.17 11.46
N PHE A 146 10.82 8.80 11.35
CA PHE A 146 9.54 8.15 11.23
C PHE A 146 8.80 8.72 10.04
N ASN A 147 8.39 7.86 9.11
CA ASN A 147 7.61 8.23 7.93
C ASN A 147 6.32 7.43 7.87
N ALA A 148 5.22 8.11 7.62
CA ALA A 148 3.93 7.50 7.33
C ALA A 148 3.44 7.97 5.96
N ASN A 149 3.16 7.03 5.08
CA ASN A 149 2.52 7.32 3.80
C ASN A 149 1.05 6.89 3.81
N LYS A 150 0.26 7.52 2.98
CA LYS A 150 -1.14 7.16 2.77
C LYS A 150 -1.57 7.51 1.36
N VAL A 151 -2.22 6.58 0.69
CA VAL A 151 -2.93 6.82 -0.56
C VAL A 151 -4.20 7.61 -0.23
N MET A 152 -4.28 8.84 -0.71
CA MET A 152 -5.39 9.75 -0.42
C MET A 152 -6.54 9.60 -1.41
N LYS A 153 -6.18 9.29 -2.67
CA LYS A 153 -7.12 9.05 -3.75
C LYS A 153 -6.54 8.07 -4.75
N PHE A 154 -7.38 7.18 -5.25
CA PHE A 154 -7.04 6.23 -6.32
C PHE A 154 -8.30 5.84 -7.09
N LYS A 155 -8.63 4.56 -7.22
CA LYS A 155 -9.79 4.05 -7.98
C LYS A 155 -11.11 4.06 -7.19
N GLY A 156 -11.11 4.52 -5.97
CA GLY A 156 -12.25 4.56 -5.06
C GLY A 156 -11.98 3.84 -3.74
N GLU A 157 -12.86 4.05 -2.79
CA GLU A 157 -12.73 3.54 -1.43
C GLU A 157 -13.03 2.05 -1.32
N LEU A 158 -12.26 1.36 -0.49
CA LEU A 158 -12.52 -0.03 -0.13
C LEU A 158 -13.79 -0.15 0.72
N GLN A 159 -14.80 -0.80 0.17
CA GLN A 159 -16.06 -1.05 0.85
C GLN A 159 -16.12 -2.50 1.34
N LYS A 160 -16.53 -2.68 2.60
CA LYS A 160 -16.70 -3.98 3.25
C LYS A 160 -17.99 -3.97 4.09
N TYR A 161 -18.99 -4.71 3.66
CA TYR A 161 -20.25 -4.81 4.40
C TYR A 161 -21.02 -6.09 4.06
N TRP A 162 -21.97 -6.45 4.92
CA TRP A 162 -22.92 -7.51 4.63
C TRP A 162 -24.14 -6.95 3.92
N THR A 163 -24.63 -7.65 2.91
CA THR A 163 -25.94 -7.44 2.34
C THR A 163 -26.96 -8.30 3.06
N TYR A 164 -28.20 -7.83 3.12
CA TYR A 164 -29.29 -8.50 3.82
C TYR A 164 -30.48 -8.69 2.88
N ASP A 165 -31.24 -9.78 3.06
CA ASP A 165 -32.51 -10.01 2.37
C ASP A 165 -33.63 -9.16 3.01
N ALA A 166 -34.84 -9.27 2.42
CA ALA A 166 -36.03 -8.58 2.92
C ALA A 166 -36.46 -9.05 4.33
N GLN A 167 -35.96 -10.18 4.80
CA GLN A 167 -36.21 -10.78 6.11
C GLN A 167 -35.13 -10.42 7.11
N GLY A 168 -34.08 -9.70 6.72
CA GLY A 168 -32.99 -9.28 7.59
C GLY A 168 -31.88 -10.31 7.79
N ASN A 169 -31.85 -11.40 7.00
CA ASN A 169 -30.78 -12.40 7.06
C ASN A 169 -29.58 -11.93 6.23
N LYS A 170 -28.37 -12.26 6.67
CA LYS A 170 -27.14 -12.02 5.92
C LYS A 170 -27.11 -12.87 4.66
N VAL A 171 -26.99 -12.24 3.48
CA VAL A 171 -26.98 -12.92 2.18
C VAL A 171 -25.55 -13.04 1.62
N SER A 172 -24.84 -11.92 1.52
CA SER A 172 -23.48 -11.94 0.98
C SER A 172 -22.59 -10.87 1.65
N TYR A 173 -21.29 -11.13 1.63
CA TYR A 173 -20.30 -10.18 2.10
C TYR A 173 -19.67 -9.45 0.90
N VAL A 174 -19.85 -8.15 0.84
CA VAL A 174 -19.25 -7.31 -0.18
C VAL A 174 -17.82 -6.94 0.25
N ASN A 175 -16.88 -7.18 -0.63
CA ASN A 175 -15.50 -6.73 -0.52
C ASN A 175 -15.04 -6.35 -1.92
N ASN A 176 -15.01 -5.06 -2.20
CA ASN A 176 -14.66 -4.52 -3.52
C ASN A 176 -13.15 -4.32 -3.71
N PHE A 177 -12.31 -5.04 -2.97
CA PHE A 177 -10.85 -4.86 -3.01
C PHE A 177 -10.29 -4.94 -4.43
N SER A 178 -10.72 -5.91 -5.24
CA SER A 178 -10.26 -6.08 -6.62
C SER A 178 -10.61 -4.91 -7.54
N ASP A 179 -11.74 -4.25 -7.28
CA ASP A 179 -12.23 -3.17 -8.13
C ASP A 179 -11.54 -1.83 -7.86
N VAL A 180 -11.11 -1.62 -6.62
CA VAL A 180 -10.55 -0.33 -6.13
C VAL A 180 -9.08 -0.38 -5.83
N SER A 181 -8.42 -1.53 -5.98
CA SER A 181 -6.98 -1.70 -5.76
C SER A 181 -6.26 -2.12 -7.03
N GLU A 182 -4.97 -1.94 -7.03
CA GLU A 182 -4.09 -2.42 -8.09
C GLU A 182 -2.74 -2.83 -7.53
N SER A 183 -2.10 -3.81 -8.17
CA SER A 183 -0.76 -4.26 -7.80
C SER A 183 0.28 -3.21 -8.20
N GLY A 184 1.16 -2.85 -7.28
CA GLY A 184 2.24 -1.89 -7.55
C GLY A 184 3.11 -1.63 -6.32
N PHE A 185 4.31 -1.11 -6.53
CA PHE A 185 5.26 -0.75 -5.47
C PHE A 185 5.56 -1.86 -4.44
N GLY A 186 5.61 -3.11 -4.89
CA GLY A 186 5.86 -4.26 -4.03
C GLY A 186 4.66 -4.75 -3.21
N GLY A 187 3.47 -4.20 -3.43
CA GLY A 187 2.23 -4.57 -2.77
C GLY A 187 1.03 -4.08 -3.55
N TYR A 188 0.04 -3.54 -2.85
CA TYR A 188 -1.17 -2.98 -3.45
C TYR A 188 -1.27 -1.47 -3.26
N ILE A 189 -1.90 -0.82 -4.23
CA ILE A 189 -2.33 0.57 -4.16
C ILE A 189 -3.82 0.55 -3.88
N CYS A 190 -4.24 1.06 -2.73
CA CYS A 190 -5.65 1.14 -2.34
C CYS A 190 -5.90 2.43 -1.57
N GLU A 191 -6.97 3.14 -1.91
CA GLU A 191 -7.33 4.39 -1.25
C GLU A 191 -7.54 4.22 0.25
N GLY A 192 -7.03 5.17 1.03
CA GLY A 192 -7.09 5.14 2.48
C GLY A 192 -6.03 4.29 3.17
N ARG A 193 -5.24 3.53 2.41
CA ARG A 193 -4.24 2.58 2.91
C ARG A 193 -2.81 3.08 2.67
N GLN A 194 -1.84 2.38 3.21
CA GLN A 194 -0.44 2.64 2.96
C GLN A 194 -0.05 2.17 1.57
N LEU A 195 0.77 2.93 0.86
CA LEU A 195 1.28 2.53 -0.45
C LEU A 195 2.17 1.28 -0.31
N GLY A 196 1.94 0.28 -1.15
CA GLY A 196 2.68 -0.98 -1.10
C GLY A 196 2.26 -1.93 0.03
N GLU A 197 1.08 -1.72 0.64
CA GLU A 197 0.56 -2.60 1.67
C GLU A 197 0.27 -4.00 1.11
N THR A 198 0.76 -5.03 1.79
CA THR A 198 0.46 -6.41 1.40
C THR A 198 -0.91 -6.80 1.97
N TYR A 199 -1.83 -7.17 1.08
CA TYR A 199 -3.15 -7.67 1.47
C TYR A 199 -3.14 -9.20 1.47
N MET A 200 -3.35 -9.78 2.64
CA MET A 200 -3.38 -11.24 2.81
C MET A 200 -4.62 -11.65 3.60
N TYR A 201 -5.07 -12.87 3.37
CA TYR A 201 -6.09 -13.47 4.22
C TYR A 201 -5.54 -13.64 5.63
N LYS A 202 -6.39 -13.39 6.63
CA LYS A 202 -6.04 -13.73 8.00
C LYS A 202 -5.91 -15.24 8.11
N VAL A 203 -4.88 -15.70 8.82
CA VAL A 203 -4.77 -17.09 9.20
C VAL A 203 -6.01 -17.46 10.02
N TYR A 204 -6.66 -18.54 9.64
CA TYR A 204 -7.78 -19.08 10.39
C TYR A 204 -7.31 -19.45 11.82
N ARG A 205 -8.16 -19.16 12.80
CA ARG A 205 -7.94 -19.54 14.19
C ARG A 205 -9.25 -20.07 14.74
N GLY A 206 -9.27 -21.36 15.06
CA GLY A 206 -10.42 -22.02 15.67
C GLY A 206 -10.38 -22.01 17.20
N SER A 207 -11.44 -22.52 17.80
CA SER A 207 -11.53 -22.70 19.26
C SER A 207 -10.68 -23.87 19.75
N GLY A 208 -10.33 -24.81 18.89
CA GLY A 208 -9.68 -26.08 19.23
C GLY A 208 -10.61 -27.07 19.95
N GLU A 209 -11.91 -26.84 19.86
CA GLU A 209 -12.94 -27.66 20.49
C GLU A 209 -13.89 -28.21 19.42
N GLY A 210 -14.45 -29.39 19.66
CA GLY A 210 -15.57 -29.88 18.85
C GLY A 210 -15.23 -30.59 17.55
N TYR A 211 -14.08 -31.25 17.45
CA TYR A 211 -13.79 -32.15 16.33
C TYR A 211 -14.68 -33.40 16.29
N THR A 212 -15.40 -33.65 17.36
CA THR A 212 -16.23 -34.85 17.50
C THR A 212 -17.70 -34.49 17.61
N GLY A 213 -18.47 -34.97 16.65
CA GLY A 213 -19.89 -35.23 16.84
C GLY A 213 -20.85 -34.14 16.38
N GLY A 214 -21.24 -34.20 15.17
CA GLY A 214 -22.55 -33.81 14.69
C GLY A 214 -22.58 -32.57 13.79
N ALA A 215 -22.67 -31.40 14.30
CA ALA A 215 -22.75 -30.20 13.50
C ALA A 215 -21.35 -29.65 13.17
N VAL A 216 -21.08 -29.40 11.91
CA VAL A 216 -19.82 -28.77 11.49
C VAL A 216 -19.82 -27.32 11.94
N ASP A 217 -18.97 -27.00 12.89
CA ASP A 217 -18.71 -25.63 13.30
C ASP A 217 -17.40 -25.14 12.66
N ILE A 218 -17.51 -24.12 11.82
CA ILE A 218 -16.37 -23.48 11.18
C ILE A 218 -15.41 -22.83 12.18
N HIS A 219 -15.85 -22.57 13.39
CA HIS A 219 -15.04 -21.98 14.46
C HIS A 219 -14.35 -23.02 15.34
N ALA A 220 -14.65 -24.31 15.15
CA ALA A 220 -14.14 -25.38 15.99
C ALA A 220 -12.73 -25.87 15.62
N GLY A 221 -12.17 -25.43 14.49
CA GLY A 221 -10.87 -25.87 14.01
C GLY A 221 -9.68 -25.53 14.90
N PRO A 222 -8.45 -25.84 14.44
CA PRO A 222 -7.23 -25.66 15.24
C PRO A 222 -7.03 -24.23 15.72
N LYS A 223 -6.60 -24.04 16.97
CA LYS A 223 -6.38 -22.71 17.58
C LYS A 223 -5.34 -21.86 16.86
N ASP A 224 -4.32 -22.48 16.33
CA ASP A 224 -3.26 -21.81 15.58
C ASP A 224 -3.50 -21.75 14.06
N GLY A 225 -4.60 -22.36 13.61
CA GLY A 225 -4.96 -22.45 12.19
C GLY A 225 -4.16 -23.47 11.39
N MET A 226 -3.34 -24.28 12.05
CA MET A 226 -2.48 -25.27 11.39
C MET A 226 -3.03 -26.68 11.58
N ILE A 227 -3.11 -27.43 10.50
CA ILE A 227 -3.57 -28.82 10.50
C ILE A 227 -2.36 -29.71 10.77
N ARG A 228 -2.29 -30.33 11.96
CA ARG A 228 -1.15 -31.15 12.38
C ARG A 228 -1.54 -32.51 12.97
N THR A 229 -2.76 -32.63 13.41
CA THR A 229 -3.23 -33.83 14.10
C THR A 229 -4.29 -34.58 13.29
N LYS A 230 -4.56 -35.83 13.67
CA LYS A 230 -5.65 -36.61 13.06
C LYS A 230 -7.02 -35.98 13.34
N GLU A 231 -7.17 -35.39 14.50
CA GLU A 231 -8.36 -34.67 14.94
C GLU A 231 -8.59 -33.44 14.03
N ASP A 232 -7.53 -32.66 13.71
CA ASP A 232 -7.61 -31.54 12.76
C ASP A 232 -8.10 -32.02 11.40
N MET A 233 -7.61 -33.19 10.94
CA MET A 233 -8.03 -33.78 9.67
C MET A 233 -9.50 -34.23 9.68
N VAL A 234 -10.01 -34.72 10.83
CA VAL A 234 -11.44 -35.04 10.97
C VAL A 234 -12.29 -33.79 10.81
N TRP A 235 -11.87 -32.67 11.41
CA TRP A 235 -12.56 -31.39 11.23
C TRP A 235 -12.52 -30.91 9.78
N VAL A 236 -11.35 -30.96 9.10
CA VAL A 236 -11.22 -30.57 7.69
C VAL A 236 -12.14 -31.42 6.80
N GLN A 237 -12.19 -32.74 7.02
CA GLN A 237 -13.06 -33.62 6.24
C GLN A 237 -14.53 -33.28 6.47
N ALA A 238 -14.94 -33.03 7.71
CA ALA A 238 -16.30 -32.64 8.02
C ALA A 238 -16.69 -31.30 7.36
N MET A 239 -15.75 -30.35 7.29
CA MET A 239 -15.94 -29.08 6.58
C MET A 239 -16.13 -29.31 5.06
N ILE A 240 -15.30 -30.17 4.45
CA ILE A 240 -15.42 -30.52 3.01
C ILE A 240 -16.76 -31.22 2.74
N ASP A 241 -17.15 -32.17 3.57
CA ASP A 241 -18.43 -32.91 3.45
C ASP A 241 -19.63 -31.95 3.56
N SER A 242 -19.46 -30.84 4.27
CA SER A 242 -20.46 -29.76 4.39
C SER A 242 -20.40 -28.71 3.28
N GLY A 243 -19.56 -28.93 2.25
CA GLY A 243 -19.48 -28.09 1.05
C GLY A 243 -18.46 -26.98 1.10
N TYR A 244 -17.62 -26.89 2.14
CA TYR A 244 -16.52 -25.93 2.17
C TYR A 244 -15.35 -26.40 1.30
N SER A 245 -14.63 -25.46 0.70
CA SER A 245 -13.47 -25.75 -0.15
C SER A 245 -12.19 -25.22 0.50
N PHE A 246 -11.18 -26.08 0.58
CA PHE A 246 -9.84 -25.76 1.03
C PHE A 246 -8.88 -25.79 -0.17
N GLY A 247 -8.54 -24.63 -0.72
CA GLY A 247 -7.59 -24.53 -1.83
C GLY A 247 -7.94 -25.34 -3.08
N GLY A 248 -9.25 -25.55 -3.34
CA GLY A 248 -9.71 -26.36 -4.46
C GLY A 248 -9.80 -27.88 -4.18
N MET A 249 -9.42 -28.33 -3.00
CA MET A 249 -9.55 -29.72 -2.61
C MET A 249 -11.01 -30.09 -2.32
N LYS A 250 -11.46 -31.20 -2.91
CA LYS A 250 -12.78 -31.79 -2.68
C LYS A 250 -12.74 -32.96 -1.70
N THR A 251 -11.56 -33.50 -1.43
CA THR A 251 -11.33 -34.61 -0.52
C THR A 251 -9.97 -34.50 0.11
N VAL A 252 -9.83 -34.93 1.35
CA VAL A 252 -8.54 -35.03 2.05
C VAL A 252 -8.19 -36.53 2.19
N ALA A 253 -7.01 -36.91 1.76
CA ALA A 253 -6.52 -38.25 1.98
C ALA A 253 -6.28 -38.47 3.48
N LYS A 254 -6.84 -39.54 4.04
CA LYS A 254 -6.82 -39.81 5.49
C LYS A 254 -5.44 -39.87 6.15
N ASP A 255 -4.38 -40.00 5.34
CA ASP A 255 -3.01 -40.16 5.81
C ASP A 255 -2.08 -39.00 5.43
N GLN A 256 -2.61 -37.93 4.82
CA GLN A 256 -1.83 -36.74 4.49
C GLN A 256 -2.04 -35.65 5.53
N LEU A 257 -1.00 -35.39 6.31
CA LEU A 257 -0.88 -34.19 7.14
C LEU A 257 -0.29 -33.08 6.25
N TRP A 258 -0.96 -31.95 6.18
CA TRP A 258 -0.47 -30.77 5.48
C TRP A 258 0.24 -29.86 6.50
N TYR A 259 1.50 -29.54 6.19
CA TYR A 259 2.33 -28.66 7.03
C TYR A 259 2.30 -27.23 6.49
#